data_22841ee703cc67553b4b2d6db450a542
#
_entry.id   22841ee703cc67553b4b2d6db450a542
#
_cell.length_a   1.000
_cell.length_b   1.000
_cell.length_c   1.000
_cell.angle_alpha   90.00
_cell.angle_beta   90.00
_cell.angle_gamma   90.00
#
_symmetry.space_group_name_H-M   'P 1'
#
loop_
_entity.id
_entity.type
_entity.pdbx_description
1 polymer ?
#
loop_
_entity_poly.entity_id
_entity_poly.type
_entity_poly.pdbx_seq_one_letter_code
_entity_poly.pdbx_strand_id
1 'polypeptide(L)' 'MKRERFERRLFRIFAEAGYSPIQILTVTPEEMVEIPGITVPNIRAVLCVQNKVLSEKNTVRNGKAVAALLREVEKEVR' A
#
# COMPACT_ATOMS: atom_id res chain seq x y z
N MET A 1 -18.87 14.42 -7.76
CA MET A 1 -17.91 14.10 -6.68
C MET A 1 -16.69 13.41 -7.24
N LYS A 2 -15.52 13.87 -6.81
CA LYS A 2 -14.29 13.22 -7.23
C LYS A 2 -14.07 11.96 -6.42
N ARG A 3 -13.75 10.88 -7.13
CA ARG A 3 -13.39 9.64 -6.45
C ARG A 3 -12.04 9.80 -5.77
N GLU A 4 -11.93 9.26 -4.57
CA GLU A 4 -10.66 9.20 -3.88
C GLU A 4 -9.73 8.26 -4.64
N ARG A 5 -8.49 8.68 -4.82
CA ARG A 5 -7.51 7.83 -5.50
C ARG A 5 -7.20 6.60 -4.66
N PHE A 6 -6.85 5.51 -5.36
CA PHE A 6 -6.56 4.23 -4.74
C PHE A 6 -5.48 4.36 -3.64
N GLU A 7 -4.38 5.05 -3.94
CA GLU A 7 -3.29 5.18 -2.97
C GLU A 7 -3.70 6.01 -1.75
N ARG A 8 -4.55 7.01 -1.93
CA ARG A 8 -5.03 7.81 -0.82
C ARG A 8 -5.95 7.01 0.09
N ARG A 9 -6.84 6.23 -0.53
CA ARG A 9 -7.74 5.36 0.23
C ARG A 9 -6.95 4.35 1.04
N LEU A 10 -5.95 3.73 0.43
CA LEU A 10 -5.11 2.76 1.09
C LEU A 10 -4.37 3.39 2.27
N PHE A 11 -3.76 4.54 2.05
CA PHE A 11 -3.07 5.25 3.14
C PHE A 11 -4.01 5.60 4.28
N ARG A 12 -5.23 6.02 3.96
CA ARG A 12 -6.21 6.36 4.99
C ARG A 12 -6.58 5.14 5.82
N ILE A 13 -6.82 4.01 5.17
CA ILE A 13 -7.15 2.77 5.85
C ILE A 13 -6.03 2.39 6.82
N PHE A 14 -4.80 2.46 6.36
CA PHE A 14 -3.64 2.14 7.20
C PHE A 14 -3.45 3.17 8.31
N ALA A 15 -3.63 4.44 8.01
CA ALA A 15 -3.49 5.50 9.01
C ALA A 15 -4.49 5.34 10.14
N GLU A 16 -5.72 4.99 9.82
CA GLU A 16 -6.76 4.75 10.82
C GLU A 16 -6.43 3.54 11.71
N ALA A 17 -5.66 2.61 11.18
CA ALA A 17 -5.22 1.45 11.93
C ALA A 17 -3.90 1.70 12.68
N GLY A 18 -3.33 2.90 12.55
CA GLY A 18 -2.11 3.27 13.25
C GLY A 18 -0.82 3.06 12.48
N TYR A 19 -0.91 2.83 11.17
CA TYR A 19 0.28 2.62 10.34
C TYR A 19 0.64 3.88 9.55
N SER A 20 1.93 4.18 9.46
CA SER A 20 2.42 5.23 8.58
C SER A 20 2.61 4.66 7.16
N PRO A 21 2.72 5.53 6.12
CA PRO A 21 2.95 5.02 4.76
C PRO A 21 4.18 4.12 4.61
N ILE A 22 5.25 4.42 5.34
CA ILE A 22 6.47 3.61 5.28
C ILE A 22 6.26 2.23 5.89
N GLN A 23 5.43 2.12 6.90
CA GLN A 23 5.14 0.84 7.56
C GLN A 23 4.42 -0.14 6.64
N ILE A 24 3.81 0.34 5.56
CA ILE A 24 3.21 -0.52 4.55
C ILE A 24 4.24 -1.48 3.95
N LEU A 25 5.51 -1.08 3.93
CA LEU A 25 6.57 -1.90 3.37
C LEU A 25 6.93 -3.12 4.21
N THR A 26 6.53 -3.11 5.48
CA THR A 26 6.89 -4.18 6.42
C THR A 26 5.68 -4.91 7.01
N VAL A 27 4.48 -4.45 6.72
CA VAL A 27 3.28 -5.07 7.26
C VAL A 27 3.08 -6.47 6.65
N THR A 28 2.63 -7.43 7.47
CA THR A 28 2.39 -8.79 7.01
C THR A 28 0.95 -8.97 6.55
N PRO A 29 0.66 -9.98 5.70
CA PRO A 29 -0.72 -10.27 5.32
C PRO A 29 -1.63 -10.55 6.51
N GLU A 30 -1.11 -11.23 7.53
CA GLU A 30 -1.90 -11.52 8.74
C GLU A 30 -2.31 -10.25 9.47
N GLU A 31 -1.42 -9.27 9.51
CA GLU A 31 -1.75 -7.98 10.12
C GLU A 31 -2.77 -7.23 9.28
N MET A 32 -2.63 -7.31 7.95
CA MET A 32 -3.53 -6.60 7.04
C MET A 32 -4.97 -7.09 7.12
N VAL A 33 -5.19 -8.39 7.25
CA VAL A 33 -6.55 -8.92 7.30
C VAL A 33 -7.31 -8.46 8.55
N GLU A 34 -6.62 -8.00 9.57
CA GLU A 34 -7.24 -7.50 10.78
C GLU A 34 -7.59 -6.01 10.70
N ILE A 35 -7.14 -5.32 9.67
CA ILE A 35 -7.40 -3.89 9.51
C ILE A 35 -8.84 -3.67 9.02
N PRO A 36 -9.67 -2.90 9.75
CA PRO A 36 -11.02 -2.60 9.30
C PRO A 36 -11.02 -1.86 7.96
N GLY A 37 -11.84 -2.30 7.02
CA GLY A 37 -11.96 -1.65 5.72
C GLY A 37 -10.96 -2.13 4.67
N ILE A 38 -10.02 -3.01 5.02
CA ILE A 38 -9.08 -3.56 4.05
C ILE A 38 -9.80 -4.48 3.07
N THR A 39 -9.36 -4.49 1.82
CA THR A 39 -9.93 -5.34 0.78
C THR A 39 -8.84 -6.21 0.17
N VAL A 40 -9.23 -7.25 -0.56
CA VAL A 40 -8.26 -8.12 -1.24
C VAL A 40 -7.39 -7.34 -2.22
N PRO A 41 -7.92 -6.45 -3.08
CA PRO A 41 -7.07 -5.62 -3.93
C PRO A 41 -6.07 -4.77 -3.15
N ASN A 42 -6.44 -4.27 -1.97
CA ASN A 42 -5.53 -3.50 -1.13
C ASN A 42 -4.35 -4.36 -0.68
N ILE A 43 -4.63 -5.58 -0.22
CA ILE A 43 -3.59 -6.50 0.22
C ILE A 43 -2.66 -6.85 -0.93
N ARG A 44 -3.22 -7.15 -2.11
CA ARG A 44 -2.43 -7.45 -3.29
C ARG A 44 -1.52 -6.30 -3.68
N ALA A 45 -2.03 -5.07 -3.64
CA ALA A 45 -1.25 -3.89 -3.98
C ALA A 45 -0.05 -3.74 -3.02
N VAL A 46 -0.29 -3.92 -1.73
CA VAL A 46 0.78 -3.83 -0.74
C VAL A 46 1.84 -4.90 -0.99
N LEU A 47 1.42 -6.13 -1.23
CA LEU A 47 2.37 -7.21 -1.49
C LEU A 47 3.18 -6.96 -2.77
N CYS A 48 2.54 -6.42 -3.80
CA CYS A 48 3.24 -6.05 -5.03
C CYS A 48 4.29 -4.96 -4.78
N VAL A 49 3.94 -3.95 -3.98
CA VAL A 49 4.89 -2.89 -3.63
C VAL A 49 6.07 -3.48 -2.86
N GLN A 50 5.81 -4.33 -1.88
CA GLN A 50 6.86 -4.97 -1.10
C GLN A 50 7.80 -5.78 -2.00
N ASN A 51 7.24 -6.54 -2.95
CA ASN A 51 8.03 -7.32 -3.88
C ASN A 51 8.87 -6.43 -4.81
N LYS A 52 8.31 -5.33 -5.29
CA LYS A 52 9.05 -4.40 -6.14
C LYS A 52 10.25 -3.81 -5.41
N VAL A 53 10.06 -3.43 -4.16
CA VAL A 53 11.15 -2.88 -3.36
C VAL A 53 12.26 -3.91 -3.19
N LEU A 54 11.91 -5.16 -2.90
CA LEU A 54 12.89 -6.22 -2.71
C LEU A 54 13.59 -6.60 -4.03
N SER A 55 12.82 -6.78 -5.10
CA SER A 55 13.35 -7.26 -6.38
C SER A 55 14.20 -6.24 -7.10
N GLU A 56 13.79 -4.98 -7.05
CA GLU A 56 14.45 -3.90 -7.79
C GLU A 56 15.46 -3.14 -6.95
N LYS A 57 15.60 -3.51 -5.67
CA LYS A 57 16.48 -2.85 -4.73
C LYS A 57 16.20 -1.33 -4.64
N ASN A 58 14.96 -0.95 -4.84
CA ASN A 58 14.54 0.44 -4.75
C ASN A 58 14.70 0.94 -3.32
N THR A 59 15.25 2.14 -3.19
CA THR A 59 15.33 2.79 -1.90
C THR A 59 14.08 3.65 -1.71
N VAL A 60 13.23 3.24 -0.79
CA VAL A 60 12.02 3.99 -0.47
C VAL A 60 12.24 4.71 0.85
N ARG A 61 12.23 6.04 0.81
CA ARG A 61 12.56 6.86 1.98
C ARG A 61 11.37 7.62 2.56
N ASN A 62 10.28 7.74 1.82
CA ASN A 62 9.14 8.52 2.28
C ASN A 62 7.85 8.04 1.65
N GLY A 63 6.75 8.61 2.13
CA GLY A 63 5.43 8.22 1.65
C GLY A 63 5.16 8.54 0.19
N LYS A 64 5.84 9.54 -0.37
CA LYS A 64 5.68 9.87 -1.79
C LYS A 64 6.18 8.74 -2.67
N ALA A 65 7.29 8.13 -2.30
CA ALA A 65 7.83 6.99 -3.04
C ALA A 65 6.88 5.79 -2.94
N VAL A 66 6.31 5.55 -1.76
CA VAL A 66 5.33 4.49 -1.58
C VAL A 66 4.10 4.76 -2.44
N ALA A 67 3.61 6.00 -2.47
CA ALA A 67 2.46 6.37 -3.29
C ALA A 67 2.73 6.14 -4.78
N ALA A 68 3.92 6.47 -5.25
CA ALA A 68 4.30 6.25 -6.64
C ALA A 68 4.27 4.76 -6.99
N LEU A 69 4.80 3.92 -6.12
CA LEU A 69 4.76 2.46 -6.31
C LEU A 69 3.33 1.93 -6.31
N LEU A 70 2.48 2.45 -5.43
CA LEU A 70 1.08 2.04 -5.40
C LEU A 70 0.35 2.39 -6.69
N ARG A 71 0.66 3.53 -7.29
CA ARG A 71 0.07 3.90 -8.58
C ARG A 71 0.49 2.93 -9.68
N GLU A 72 1.73 2.46 -9.66
CA GLU A 72 2.20 1.49 -10.63
C GLU A 72 1.49 0.14 -10.45
N VAL A 73 1.42 -0.35 -9.22
CA VAL A 73 0.82 -1.66 -8.98
C VAL A 73 -0.69 -1.65 -9.12
N GLU A 74 -1.34 -0.50 -9.00
CA GLU A 74 -2.78 -0.41 -9.18
C GLU A 74 -3.21 -0.96 -10.54
N LYS A 75 -2.41 -0.68 -11.56
CA LYS A 75 -2.69 -1.17 -12.91
C LYS A 75 -2.58 -2.68 -13.01
N GLU A 76 -1.74 -3.29 -12.20
CA GLU A 76 -1.53 -4.72 -12.19
C GLU A 76 -2.59 -5.48 -11.39
N VAL A 77 -3.19 -4.81 -10.41
CA VAL A 77 -4.16 -5.42 -9.48
C VAL A 77 -5.60 -5.33 -9.97
N ARG A 78 -5.86 -4.46 -10.94
CA ARG A 78 -7.20 -4.28 -11.50
C ARG A 78 -7.51 -5.25 -12.61
#